data_3934cc4963cb743b8e400407e98a3c96
#
_entry.id   3934cc4963cb743b8e400407e98a3c96
#
_cell.length_a   1.000
_cell.length_b   1.000
_cell.length_c   1.000
_cell.angle_alpha   90.00
_cell.angle_beta   90.00
_cell.angle_gamma   90.00
#
_symmetry.space_group_name_H-M   'P 1'
#
loop_
_entity.id
_entity.type
_entity.pdbx_description
1 polymer ?
#
loop_
_entity_poly.entity_id
_entity_poly.type
_entity_poly.pdbx_seq_one_letter_code
_entity_poly.pdbx_strand_id
1 'polypeptide(L)'
;MIFAIISSKSYASELQDSNKTSYNSPDFYPQYKKTSISINGFKVLLALASTDEQRIKGLSGLEKLNENEGMLFLFDRPSKQGFWMNEMKFPIDILWLDSDSRVVHIEKNLEPCIIFMACHVYTPQVDSQYVLELRSGFTNDHSIQNGTRINLNLTQEN
;
A
#
# COMPACT_ATOMS: atom_id res chain seq x y z
N MET A 1 -59.96 37.70 -3.08
CA MET A 1 -58.57 38.13 -2.79
C MET A 1 -57.97 37.07 -1.87
N ILE A 2 -57.21 36.14 -2.43
CA ILE A 2 -56.64 34.99 -1.71
C ILE A 2 -55.15 35.27 -1.52
N PHE A 3 -54.72 35.44 -0.25
CA PHE A 3 -53.29 35.59 0.07
C PHE A 3 -52.67 34.20 0.18
N ALA A 4 -51.74 33.91 -0.72
CA ALA A 4 -50.88 32.72 -0.66
C ALA A 4 -49.77 32.96 0.37
N ILE A 5 -49.72 32.12 1.40
CA ILE A 5 -48.60 32.08 2.39
C ILE A 5 -47.47 31.30 1.76
N ILE A 6 -46.39 32.00 1.44
CA ILE A 6 -45.13 31.36 1.00
C ILE A 6 -44.41 30.91 2.26
N SER A 7 -44.41 29.58 2.48
CA SER A 7 -43.60 28.92 3.55
C SER A 7 -42.14 28.93 3.15
N SER A 8 -41.33 29.72 3.81
CA SER A 8 -39.88 29.68 3.69
C SER A 8 -39.33 28.41 4.32
N LYS A 9 -39.00 27.43 3.50
CA LYS A 9 -38.15 26.31 3.95
C LYS A 9 -36.74 26.86 4.20
N SER A 10 -36.34 26.87 5.47
CA SER A 10 -34.97 27.12 5.86
C SER A 10 -34.10 25.97 5.33
N TYR A 11 -33.19 26.29 4.44
CA TYR A 11 -32.07 25.41 4.10
C TYR A 11 -31.13 25.37 5.30
N ALA A 12 -31.29 24.36 6.13
CA ALA A 12 -30.24 23.96 7.06
C ALA A 12 -29.10 23.42 6.19
N SER A 13 -27.99 24.14 6.18
CA SER A 13 -26.75 23.69 5.59
C SER A 13 -26.28 22.47 6.38
N GLU A 14 -26.41 21.29 5.78
CA GLU A 14 -25.67 20.11 6.20
C GLU A 14 -24.18 20.42 5.98
N LEU A 15 -23.53 20.82 7.06
CA LEU A 15 -22.07 20.73 7.13
C LEU A 15 -21.75 19.24 7.08
N GLN A 16 -21.46 18.75 5.87
CA GLN A 16 -20.86 17.45 5.68
C GLN A 16 -19.51 17.45 6.42
N ASP A 17 -19.48 16.72 7.51
CA ASP A 17 -18.25 16.37 8.21
C ASP A 17 -17.36 15.56 7.26
N SER A 18 -16.43 16.28 6.59
CA SER A 18 -15.49 15.74 5.62
C SER A 18 -14.38 14.90 6.27
N ASN A 19 -14.57 14.45 7.52
CA ASN A 19 -13.55 13.72 8.26
C ASN A 19 -13.89 12.25 8.53
N LYS A 20 -14.78 11.65 7.73
CA LYS A 20 -15.01 10.21 7.72
C LYS A 20 -14.36 9.60 6.49
N THR A 21 -13.02 9.64 6.44
CA THR A 21 -12.26 8.84 5.49
C THR A 21 -12.48 7.37 5.86
N SER A 22 -13.46 6.75 5.22
CA SER A 22 -13.64 5.30 5.26
C SER A 22 -12.39 4.67 4.64
N TYR A 23 -11.50 4.14 5.47
CA TYR A 23 -10.27 3.44 5.06
C TYR A 23 -10.54 2.08 4.40
N ASN A 24 -11.77 1.78 4.06
CA ASN A 24 -12.15 0.57 3.35
C ASN A 24 -12.36 0.90 1.89
N SER A 25 -11.31 0.75 1.07
CA SER A 25 -11.49 0.59 -0.37
C SER A 25 -12.03 -0.83 -0.60
N PRO A 26 -13.33 -1.02 -0.88
CA PRO A 26 -13.90 -2.36 -1.05
C PRO A 26 -13.30 -3.10 -2.26
N ASP A 27 -12.71 -2.36 -3.20
CA ASP A 27 -12.19 -2.89 -4.46
C ASP A 27 -10.67 -3.21 -4.41
N PHE A 28 -9.96 -2.78 -3.35
CA PHE A 28 -8.53 -3.05 -3.22
C PHE A 28 -8.30 -4.50 -2.77
N TYR A 29 -7.96 -5.39 -3.71
CA TYR A 29 -7.68 -6.81 -3.47
C TYR A 29 -8.69 -7.49 -2.53
N PRO A 30 -9.99 -7.61 -2.91
CA PRO A 30 -11.04 -8.11 -2.03
C PRO A 30 -10.80 -9.53 -1.52
N GLN A 31 -10.05 -10.34 -2.29
CA GLN A 31 -9.71 -11.73 -1.96
C GLN A 31 -8.49 -11.87 -1.04
N TYR A 32 -7.76 -10.77 -0.72
CA TYR A 32 -6.59 -10.81 0.14
C TYR A 32 -6.95 -10.48 1.60
N LYS A 33 -6.33 -11.16 2.54
CA LYS A 33 -6.31 -10.69 3.93
C LYS A 33 -5.69 -9.30 3.96
N LYS A 34 -6.11 -8.47 4.91
CA LYS A 34 -5.64 -7.08 5.02
C LYS A 34 -5.23 -6.76 6.45
N THR A 35 -4.28 -5.88 6.58
CA THR A 35 -3.91 -5.26 7.86
C THR A 35 -3.77 -3.76 7.69
N SER A 36 -4.06 -3.01 8.75
CA SER A 36 -3.81 -1.57 8.78
C SER A 36 -2.64 -1.29 9.70
N ILE A 37 -1.67 -0.56 9.19
CA ILE A 37 -0.48 -0.15 9.95
C ILE A 37 -0.37 1.37 9.98
N SER A 38 0.48 1.89 10.88
CA SER A 38 0.86 3.29 10.88
C SER A 38 2.36 3.40 10.61
N ILE A 39 2.72 4.17 9.59
CA ILE A 39 4.11 4.47 9.23
C ILE A 39 4.33 5.97 9.47
N ASN A 40 5.14 6.32 10.45
CA ASN A 40 5.40 7.71 10.84
C ASN A 40 4.12 8.55 11.02
N GLY A 41 3.07 7.93 11.60
CA GLY A 41 1.78 8.57 11.86
C GLY A 41 0.77 8.49 10.71
N PHE A 42 1.19 8.09 9.51
CA PHE A 42 0.30 7.92 8.36
C PHE A 42 -0.27 6.50 8.32
N LYS A 43 -1.60 6.36 8.20
CA LYS A 43 -2.27 5.06 8.17
C LYS A 43 -2.28 4.49 6.75
N VAL A 44 -1.85 3.23 6.63
CA VAL A 44 -1.82 2.49 5.36
C VAL A 44 -2.59 1.18 5.52
N LEU A 45 -3.45 0.88 4.57
CA LEU A 45 -4.12 -0.41 4.41
C LEU A 45 -3.26 -1.29 3.50
N LEU A 46 -2.84 -2.44 4.02
CA LEU A 46 -1.99 -3.39 3.29
C LEU A 46 -2.76 -4.65 2.92
N ALA A 47 -2.75 -5.03 1.66
CA ALA A 47 -3.10 -6.38 1.23
C ALA A 47 -1.92 -7.32 1.56
N LEU A 48 -2.20 -8.51 2.11
CA LEU A 48 -1.19 -9.48 2.51
C LEU A 48 -0.99 -10.54 1.43
N ALA A 49 0.19 -10.57 0.82
CA ALA A 49 0.60 -11.60 -0.12
C ALA A 49 1.38 -12.68 0.64
N SER A 50 0.69 -13.78 1.03
CA SER A 50 1.22 -14.86 1.88
C SER A 50 1.35 -16.21 1.17
N THR A 51 0.74 -16.37 -0.02
CA THR A 51 0.93 -17.56 -0.85
C THR A 51 1.81 -17.27 -2.05
N ASP A 52 2.34 -18.31 -2.71
CA ASP A 52 3.19 -18.14 -3.89
C ASP A 52 2.43 -17.45 -5.04
N GLU A 53 1.17 -17.83 -5.25
CA GLU A 53 0.32 -17.21 -6.27
C GLU A 53 0.10 -15.71 -5.99
N GLN A 54 -0.14 -15.35 -4.72
CA GLN A 54 -0.31 -13.97 -4.31
C GLN A 54 0.97 -13.17 -4.48
N ARG A 55 2.13 -13.75 -4.12
CA ARG A 55 3.44 -13.11 -4.30
C ARG A 55 3.79 -12.93 -5.78
N ILE A 56 3.51 -13.92 -6.62
CA ILE A 56 3.72 -13.82 -8.08
C ILE A 56 2.81 -12.75 -8.69
N LYS A 57 1.56 -12.68 -8.25
CA LYS A 57 0.59 -11.67 -8.74
C LYS A 57 1.00 -10.26 -8.31
N GLY A 58 1.35 -10.06 -7.06
CA GLY A 58 1.69 -8.74 -6.53
C GLY A 58 0.66 -7.69 -6.90
N LEU A 59 1.10 -6.48 -7.23
CA LEU A 59 0.26 -5.37 -7.71
C LEU A 59 0.02 -5.41 -9.23
N SER A 60 0.48 -6.45 -9.95
CA SER A 60 0.33 -6.57 -11.41
C SER A 60 -1.13 -6.47 -11.84
N GLY A 61 -1.38 -5.68 -12.89
CA GLY A 61 -2.72 -5.46 -13.47
C GLY A 61 -3.62 -4.51 -12.69
N LEU A 62 -3.20 -4.01 -11.52
CA LEU A 62 -3.91 -2.94 -10.83
C LEU A 62 -3.78 -1.63 -11.62
N GLU A 63 -4.87 -0.88 -11.75
CA GLU A 63 -4.86 0.39 -12.52
C GLU A 63 -4.22 1.54 -11.75
N LYS A 64 -4.35 1.54 -10.43
CA LYS A 64 -3.79 2.57 -9.54
C LYS A 64 -3.66 2.03 -8.12
N LEU A 65 -2.76 2.64 -7.35
CA LEU A 65 -2.61 2.45 -5.92
C LEU A 65 -2.90 3.79 -5.22
N ASN A 66 -3.82 3.81 -4.28
CA ASN A 66 -4.12 5.02 -3.52
C ASN A 66 -2.98 5.32 -2.52
N GLU A 67 -2.93 6.55 -2.05
CA GLU A 67 -1.87 7.02 -1.14
C GLU A 67 -1.78 6.20 0.15
N ASN A 68 -2.91 5.73 0.65
CA ASN A 68 -3.05 4.96 1.88
C ASN A 68 -3.19 3.45 1.65
N GLU A 69 -2.78 2.94 0.50
CA GLU A 69 -2.81 1.52 0.14
C GLU A 69 -1.41 1.00 -0.17
N GLY A 70 -1.21 -0.29 0.04
CA GLY A 70 0.03 -0.99 -0.29
C GLY A 70 -0.13 -2.49 -0.25
N MET A 71 0.94 -3.21 -0.58
CA MET A 71 0.99 -4.67 -0.46
C MET A 71 2.17 -5.09 0.39
N LEU A 72 1.91 -5.99 1.34
CA LEU A 72 2.93 -6.60 2.19
C LEU A 72 3.11 -8.06 1.81
N PHE A 73 4.30 -8.39 1.35
CA PHE A 73 4.72 -9.75 1.03
C PHE A 73 5.34 -10.39 2.26
N LEU A 74 4.84 -11.55 2.61
CA LEU A 74 5.26 -12.34 3.77
C LEU A 74 6.02 -13.56 3.28
N PHE A 75 7.23 -13.78 3.80
CA PHE A 75 8.06 -14.94 3.49
C PHE A 75 8.34 -15.73 4.76
N ASP A 76 8.33 -17.06 4.66
CA ASP A 76 8.53 -17.95 5.80
C ASP A 76 9.93 -17.83 6.41
N ARG A 77 10.92 -17.50 5.58
CA ARG A 77 12.33 -17.36 5.98
C ARG A 77 12.97 -16.17 5.27
N PRO A 78 13.89 -15.48 5.95
CA PRO A 78 14.67 -14.42 5.31
C PRO A 78 15.47 -14.96 4.12
N SER A 79 15.47 -14.21 3.03
CA SER A 79 16.33 -14.42 1.86
C SER A 79 16.41 -13.15 1.01
N LYS A 80 17.23 -13.16 -0.04
CA LYS A 80 17.32 -12.06 -0.98
C LYS A 80 16.15 -12.12 -1.95
N GLN A 81 15.05 -11.48 -1.57
CA GLN A 81 13.81 -11.48 -2.35
C GLN A 81 13.92 -10.54 -3.55
N GLY A 82 13.89 -11.10 -4.77
CA GLY A 82 13.90 -10.33 -6.01
C GLY A 82 12.49 -9.88 -6.42
N PHE A 83 12.38 -8.62 -6.86
CA PHE A 83 11.14 -8.03 -7.34
C PHE A 83 11.33 -7.39 -8.71
N TRP A 84 10.29 -7.35 -9.50
CA TRP A 84 10.28 -6.75 -10.84
C TRP A 84 9.02 -5.93 -11.06
N MET A 85 9.06 -5.05 -12.06
CA MET A 85 7.95 -4.15 -12.40
C MET A 85 7.12 -4.66 -13.59
N ASN A 86 7.09 -5.99 -13.80
CA ASN A 86 6.35 -6.60 -14.90
C ASN A 86 4.84 -6.43 -14.71
N GLU A 87 4.14 -6.06 -15.79
CA GLU A 87 2.69 -5.81 -15.80
C GLU A 87 2.20 -4.73 -14.81
N MET A 88 3.12 -3.94 -14.26
CA MET A 88 2.77 -2.76 -13.48
C MET A 88 2.25 -1.65 -14.40
N LYS A 89 1.32 -0.83 -13.89
CA LYS A 89 0.73 0.30 -14.64
C LYS A 89 1.07 1.67 -14.04
N PHE A 90 1.73 1.69 -12.90
CA PHE A 90 2.15 2.89 -12.18
C PHE A 90 3.46 2.65 -11.45
N PRO A 91 4.24 3.70 -11.17
CA PRO A 91 5.47 3.58 -10.41
C PRO A 91 5.21 3.34 -8.92
N ILE A 92 6.15 2.64 -8.25
CA ILE A 92 6.09 2.33 -6.82
C ILE A 92 7.44 2.54 -6.13
N ASP A 93 7.38 2.59 -4.79
CA ASP A 93 8.53 2.39 -3.91
C ASP A 93 8.47 0.96 -3.35
N ILE A 94 9.61 0.26 -3.31
CA ILE A 94 9.73 -1.08 -2.72
C ILE A 94 10.69 -1.01 -1.52
N LEU A 95 10.24 -1.52 -0.38
CA LEU A 95 11.02 -1.58 0.85
C LEU A 95 11.21 -3.03 1.26
N TRP A 96 12.45 -3.45 1.46
CA TRP A 96 12.78 -4.75 2.04
C TRP A 96 13.02 -4.59 3.53
N LEU A 97 12.39 -5.47 4.33
CA LEU A 97 12.46 -5.44 5.78
C LEU A 97 13.01 -6.76 6.31
N ASP A 98 13.83 -6.69 7.33
CA ASP A 98 14.33 -7.87 8.05
C ASP A 98 13.25 -8.52 8.94
N SER A 99 13.59 -9.55 9.68
CA SER A 99 12.70 -10.25 10.62
C SER A 99 12.21 -9.38 11.78
N ASP A 100 12.92 -8.30 12.10
CA ASP A 100 12.56 -7.31 13.14
C ASP A 100 11.73 -6.14 12.55
N SER A 101 11.31 -6.27 11.29
CA SER A 101 10.57 -5.26 10.54
C SER A 101 11.31 -3.94 10.39
N ARG A 102 12.65 -3.99 10.31
CA ARG A 102 13.48 -2.83 9.97
C ARG A 102 13.75 -2.80 8.47
N VAL A 103 13.65 -1.63 7.90
CA VAL A 103 14.00 -1.40 6.50
C VAL A 103 15.50 -1.63 6.30
N VAL A 104 15.85 -2.58 5.45
CA VAL A 104 17.24 -2.94 5.13
C VAL A 104 17.64 -2.51 3.71
N HIS A 105 16.68 -2.31 2.83
CA HIS A 105 16.89 -1.82 1.47
C HIS A 105 15.66 -1.10 0.95
N ILE A 106 15.85 -0.07 0.12
CA ILE A 106 14.77 0.69 -0.52
C ILE A 106 15.13 0.93 -1.99
N GLU A 107 14.19 0.62 -2.86
CA GLU A 107 14.17 1.12 -4.24
C GLU A 107 13.01 2.11 -4.39
N LYS A 108 13.27 3.27 -5.02
CA LYS A 108 12.32 4.38 -5.09
C LYS A 108 11.94 4.68 -6.53
N ASN A 109 10.68 5.07 -6.70
CA ASN A 109 10.15 5.54 -7.99
C ASN A 109 10.43 4.56 -9.14
N LEU A 110 10.23 3.27 -8.88
CA LEU A 110 10.43 2.25 -9.89
C LEU A 110 9.32 2.31 -10.94
N GLU A 111 9.71 2.59 -12.17
CA GLU A 111 8.80 2.69 -13.30
C GLU A 111 8.32 1.32 -13.80
N PRO A 112 7.10 1.23 -14.34
CA PRO A 112 6.60 0.02 -14.99
C PRO A 112 7.56 -0.50 -16.06
N CYS A 113 7.71 -1.83 -16.12
CA CYS A 113 8.47 -2.47 -17.18
C CYS A 113 7.58 -2.74 -18.39
N ILE A 114 7.91 -2.14 -19.56
CA ILE A 114 7.11 -2.25 -20.78
C ILE A 114 7.53 -3.47 -21.63
N ILE A 115 8.72 -4.01 -21.42
CA ILE A 115 9.27 -5.12 -22.23
C ILE A 115 9.52 -6.31 -21.31
N PHE A 116 8.61 -7.26 -21.29
CA PHE A 116 8.64 -8.46 -20.42
C PHE A 116 10.00 -9.17 -20.38
N MET A 117 10.63 -9.38 -21.52
CA MET A 117 11.93 -10.08 -21.62
C MET A 117 13.13 -9.27 -21.10
N ALA A 118 12.93 -7.98 -20.80
CA ALA A 118 14.00 -7.06 -20.38
C ALA A 118 13.70 -6.41 -19.01
N CYS A 119 12.73 -6.92 -18.26
CA CYS A 119 12.43 -6.40 -16.93
C CYS A 119 13.61 -6.65 -15.98
N HIS A 120 14.10 -5.57 -15.38
CA HIS A 120 15.11 -5.67 -14.34
C HIS A 120 14.53 -6.32 -13.08
N VAL A 121 15.31 -7.18 -12.42
CA VAL A 121 14.99 -7.75 -11.13
C VAL A 121 15.78 -6.99 -10.06
N TYR A 122 15.07 -6.28 -9.21
CA TYR A 122 15.63 -5.56 -8.07
C TYR A 122 15.80 -6.53 -6.91
N THR A 123 17.01 -6.69 -6.42
CA THR A 123 17.35 -7.65 -5.37
C THR A 123 18.22 -6.97 -4.31
N PRO A 124 17.85 -7.03 -3.02
CA PRO A 124 18.64 -6.44 -1.95
C PRO A 124 19.96 -7.19 -1.75
N GLN A 125 20.96 -6.50 -1.19
CA GLN A 125 22.25 -7.15 -0.85
C GLN A 125 22.18 -7.99 0.43
N VAL A 126 21.17 -7.77 1.25
CA VAL A 126 20.93 -8.44 2.54
C VAL A 126 19.61 -9.22 2.50
N ASP A 127 19.48 -10.22 3.36
CA ASP A 127 18.26 -11.00 3.46
C ASP A 127 17.11 -10.15 4.05
N SER A 128 15.89 -10.40 3.54
CA SER A 128 14.65 -9.77 3.99
C SER A 128 13.58 -10.82 4.20
N GLN A 129 12.74 -10.64 5.21
CA GLN A 129 11.61 -11.51 5.50
C GLN A 129 10.28 -10.93 5.05
N TYR A 130 10.23 -9.61 4.92
CA TYR A 130 9.05 -8.90 4.43
C TYR A 130 9.45 -7.95 3.31
N VAL A 131 8.53 -7.74 2.36
CA VAL A 131 8.69 -6.70 1.34
C VAL A 131 7.40 -5.87 1.30
N LEU A 132 7.55 -4.56 1.26
CA LEU A 132 6.43 -3.63 1.27
C LEU A 132 6.46 -2.80 0.00
N GLU A 133 5.39 -2.90 -0.80
CA GLU A 133 5.15 -2.06 -1.97
C GLU A 133 4.18 -0.94 -1.62
N LEU A 134 4.59 0.28 -1.91
CA LEU A 134 3.84 1.51 -1.66
C LEU A 134 3.86 2.39 -2.92
N ARG A 135 2.96 3.37 -3.02
CA ARG A 135 3.00 4.32 -4.14
C ARG A 135 4.37 4.99 -4.25
N SER A 136 4.74 5.34 -5.47
CA SER A 136 5.96 6.12 -5.73
C SER A 136 5.99 7.42 -4.91
N GLY A 137 7.16 7.72 -4.35
CA GLY A 137 7.40 8.90 -3.52
C GLY A 137 6.99 8.76 -2.05
N PHE A 138 6.29 7.68 -1.67
CA PHE A 138 5.83 7.49 -0.28
C PHE A 138 6.98 7.54 0.72
N THR A 139 8.11 6.90 0.39
CA THR A 139 9.29 6.88 1.27
C THR A 139 9.86 8.26 1.54
N ASN A 140 9.84 9.15 0.55
CA ASN A 140 10.31 10.52 0.70
C ASN A 140 9.31 11.36 1.52
N ASP A 141 8.01 11.27 1.20
CA ASP A 141 6.96 12.04 1.85
C ASP A 141 6.85 11.72 3.35
N HIS A 142 7.16 10.47 3.72
CA HIS A 142 7.08 9.99 5.11
C HIS A 142 8.45 9.76 5.76
N SER A 143 9.54 10.29 5.16
CA SER A 143 10.90 10.25 5.73
C SER A 143 11.37 8.84 6.12
N ILE A 144 11.08 7.85 5.26
CA ILE A 144 11.50 6.46 5.47
C ILE A 144 12.90 6.25 4.90
N GLN A 145 13.77 5.63 5.68
CA GLN A 145 15.15 5.32 5.30
C GLN A 145 15.58 3.96 5.84
N ASN A 146 16.73 3.46 5.39
CA ASN A 146 17.30 2.24 5.96
C ASN A 146 17.44 2.38 7.48
N GLY A 147 17.07 1.32 8.21
CA GLY A 147 17.01 1.30 9.68
C GLY A 147 15.66 1.75 10.26
N THR A 148 14.77 2.38 9.50
CA THR A 148 13.41 2.71 9.95
C THR A 148 12.68 1.43 10.35
N ARG A 149 12.09 1.39 11.55
CA ARG A 149 11.27 0.27 12.00
C ARG A 149 9.80 0.51 11.64
N ILE A 150 9.19 -0.46 10.98
CA ILE A 150 7.78 -0.44 10.60
C ILE A 150 7.02 -1.47 11.45
N ASN A 151 6.08 -1.01 12.28
CA ASN A 151 5.26 -1.94 13.05
C ASN A 151 4.18 -2.56 12.15
N LEU A 152 4.41 -3.81 11.74
CA LEU A 152 3.54 -4.52 10.79
C LEU A 152 2.23 -5.02 11.41
N ASN A 153 2.07 -4.98 12.75
CA ASN A 153 0.86 -5.49 13.46
C ASN A 153 0.41 -6.87 12.96
N LEU A 154 1.37 -7.75 12.65
CA LEU A 154 1.06 -9.12 12.27
C LEU A 154 0.68 -9.88 13.55
N THR A 155 -0.59 -9.84 13.95
CA THR A 155 -1.10 -10.74 14.99
C THR A 155 -1.03 -12.16 14.44
N GLN A 156 -0.25 -13.01 15.12
CA GLN A 156 -0.29 -14.45 14.90
C GLN A 156 -1.69 -14.91 15.27
N GLU A 157 -2.55 -15.15 14.27
CA GLU A 157 -3.76 -15.92 14.50
C GLU A 157 -3.31 -17.37 14.73
N ASN A 158 -3.31 -17.79 16.00
CA ASN A 158 -3.12 -19.19 16.40
C ASN A 158 -4.34 -20.02 15.98
#